data_b26f0789cec49bedf96e7e1aa1351089
#
_entry.id   b26f0789cec49bedf96e7e1aa1351089
#
_cell.length_a   1.000
_cell.length_b   1.000
_cell.length_c   1.000
_cell.angle_alpha   90.00
_cell.angle_beta   90.00
_cell.angle_gamma   90.00
#
_symmetry.space_group_name_H-M   'P 1'
#
loop_
_entity.id
_entity.type
_entity.pdbx_description
1 polymer ?
#
loop_
_entity_poly.entity_id
_entity_poly.type
_entity_poly.pdbx_seq_one_letter_code
_entity_poly.pdbx_strand_id
1 'polypeptide(L)' 'MASYSLFDVIYLKSDLPEKGLKKGMLGTIVHIYDEPSPAYGIEFCDDNGETLAWITLTPDCFSKVDFKK' A
#
# COMPACT_ATOMS: atom_id res chain seq x y z
N MET A 1 13.84 -5.01 9.82
CA MET A 1 14.03 -4.69 8.56
C MET A 1 12.83 -4.80 7.73
N ALA A 2 12.52 -3.83 7.12
CA ALA A 2 11.40 -3.83 6.31
C ALA A 2 11.68 -4.58 5.16
N SER A 3 10.74 -5.26 4.71
CA SER A 3 11.00 -6.18 3.71
C SER A 3 9.98 -6.11 2.65
N TYR A 4 9.70 -4.90 2.22
CA TYR A 4 8.78 -4.71 1.11
C TYR A 4 9.58 -4.41 -0.13
N SER A 5 9.08 -4.87 -1.26
CA SER A 5 9.73 -4.67 -2.56
C SER A 5 8.77 -4.00 -3.49
N LEU A 6 9.32 -3.43 -4.58
CA LEU A 6 8.48 -2.89 -5.62
C LEU A 6 7.53 -3.96 -6.13
N PHE A 7 6.30 -3.56 -6.36
CA PHE A 7 5.23 -4.39 -6.91
C PHE A 7 4.70 -5.43 -5.95
N ASP A 8 5.12 -5.38 -4.67
CA ASP A 8 4.45 -6.18 -3.66
C ASP A 8 3.01 -5.70 -3.52
N VAL A 9 2.10 -6.64 -3.31
CA VAL A 9 0.71 -6.34 -3.05
C VAL A 9 0.52 -6.25 -1.55
N ILE A 10 -0.16 -5.20 -1.10
CA ILE A 10 -0.40 -4.97 0.31
C ILE A 10 -1.88 -4.74 0.55
N TYR A 11 -2.29 -4.76 1.80
CA TYR A 11 -3.63 -4.37 2.18
C TYR A 11 -3.56 -3.38 3.34
N LEU A 12 -4.55 -2.50 3.39
CA LEU A 12 -4.62 -1.51 4.46
C LEU A 12 -5.05 -2.15 5.77
N LYS A 13 -4.41 -1.76 6.85
CA LYS A 13 -4.76 -2.24 8.18
C LYS A 13 -5.84 -1.39 8.83
N SER A 14 -6.09 -0.21 8.32
CA SER A 14 -7.07 0.71 8.88
C SER A 14 -7.72 1.50 7.77
N ASP A 15 -8.86 2.10 8.09
CA ASP A 15 -9.52 3.00 7.17
C ASP A 15 -8.71 4.27 7.03
N LEU A 16 -8.74 4.85 5.84
CA LEU A 16 -8.18 6.17 5.56
C LEU A 16 -9.30 7.00 4.94
N PRO A 17 -10.24 7.46 5.75
CA PRO A 17 -11.43 8.11 5.20
C PRO A 17 -11.14 9.39 4.44
N GLU A 18 -10.13 10.13 4.85
CA GLU A 18 -9.81 11.36 4.12
C GLU A 18 -9.25 11.07 2.74
N LYS A 19 -8.84 9.84 2.48
CA LYS A 19 -8.36 9.43 1.16
C LYS A 19 -9.39 8.60 0.41
N GLY A 20 -10.53 8.33 1.04
CA GLY A 20 -11.53 7.48 0.41
C GLY A 20 -11.16 6.01 0.39
N LEU A 21 -10.27 5.60 1.27
CA LEU A 21 -9.80 4.22 1.30
C LEU A 21 -10.26 3.53 2.58
N LYS A 22 -10.41 2.23 2.51
CA LYS A 22 -10.95 1.46 3.62
C LYS A 22 -10.03 0.32 3.98
N LYS A 23 -10.12 -0.10 5.23
CA LYS A 23 -9.39 -1.24 5.74
C LYS A 23 -9.60 -2.44 4.82
N GLY A 24 -8.53 -3.13 4.51
CA GLY A 24 -8.59 -4.32 3.68
C GLY A 24 -8.44 -4.08 2.20
N MET A 25 -8.44 -2.83 1.76
CA MET A 25 -8.25 -2.56 0.34
C MET A 25 -6.84 -2.94 -0.08
N LEU A 26 -6.73 -3.48 -1.28
CA LEU A 26 -5.46 -3.92 -1.83
C LEU A 26 -4.80 -2.80 -2.61
N GLY A 27 -3.49 -2.72 -2.49
CA GLY A 27 -2.70 -1.78 -3.26
C GLY A 27 -1.39 -2.41 -3.66
N THR A 28 -0.63 -1.69 -4.47
CA THR A 28 0.65 -2.18 -4.98
C THR A 28 1.72 -1.15 -4.68
N ILE A 29 2.86 -1.61 -4.21
CA ILE A 29 3.99 -0.72 -3.94
C ILE A 29 4.62 -0.33 -5.27
N VAL A 30 4.65 0.96 -5.56
CA VAL A 30 5.20 1.46 -6.81
C VAL A 30 6.43 2.35 -6.57
N HIS A 31 6.74 2.66 -5.33
CA HIS A 31 7.93 3.43 -5.02
C HIS A 31 8.35 3.17 -3.59
N ILE A 32 9.65 3.19 -3.34
CA ILE A 32 10.19 2.96 -2.01
C ILE A 32 11.07 4.14 -1.64
N TYR A 33 10.79 4.72 -0.47
CA TYR A 33 11.58 5.82 0.07
C TYR A 33 12.36 5.32 1.27
N ASP A 34 13.65 5.62 1.31
CA ASP A 34 14.47 5.19 2.43
C ASP A 34 14.68 6.27 3.46
N GLU A 35 14.58 7.51 3.06
CA GLU A 35 14.92 8.62 3.95
C GLU A 35 13.86 9.67 3.89
N PRO A 36 13.65 10.37 4.97
CA PRO A 36 14.35 10.25 6.27
C PRO A 36 13.94 9.03 7.05
N SER A 37 12.82 8.41 6.67
CA SER A 37 12.33 7.18 7.27
C SER A 37 11.74 6.32 6.19
N PRO A 38 11.65 5.02 6.40
CA PRO A 38 11.05 4.14 5.41
C PRO A 38 9.60 4.55 5.14
N ALA A 39 9.27 4.65 3.87
CA ALA A 39 7.91 4.94 3.43
C ALA A 39 7.72 4.33 2.05
N TYR A 40 6.48 4.19 1.65
CA TYR A 40 6.19 3.49 0.41
C TYR A 40 5.09 4.22 -0.35
N GLY A 41 5.32 4.40 -1.64
CA GLY A 41 4.27 4.89 -2.52
C GLY A 41 3.40 3.75 -2.94
N ILE A 42 2.11 3.86 -2.72
CA ILE A 42 1.17 2.78 -2.96
C ILE A 42 0.10 3.25 -3.92
N GLU A 43 -0.17 2.43 -4.91
CA GLU A 43 -1.23 2.70 -5.87
C GLU A 43 -2.40 1.78 -5.58
N PHE A 44 -3.58 2.36 -5.40
CA PHE A 44 -4.81 1.60 -5.17
C PHE A 44 -5.66 1.68 -6.43
N CYS A 45 -6.22 0.55 -6.82
CA CYS A 45 -7.03 0.48 -8.02
C CYS A 45 -8.42 -0.04 -7.68
N ASP A 46 -9.39 0.31 -8.50
CA ASP A 46 -10.73 -0.21 -8.33
C ASP A 46 -10.88 -1.54 -9.07
N ASP A 47 -12.09 -2.06 -9.09
CA ASP A 47 -12.37 -3.35 -9.72
C ASP A 47 -12.12 -3.34 -11.22
N ASN A 48 -12.15 -2.17 -11.83
CA ASN A 48 -11.92 -2.04 -13.26
C ASN A 48 -10.46 -1.83 -13.60
N GLY A 49 -9.59 -1.80 -12.59
CA GLY A 49 -8.18 -1.57 -12.82
C GLY A 49 -7.79 -0.12 -12.93
N GLU A 50 -8.72 0.78 -12.67
CA GLU A 50 -8.40 2.21 -12.72
C GLU A 50 -7.83 2.67 -11.40
N THR A 51 -6.87 3.58 -11.46
CA THR A 51 -6.22 4.09 -10.27
C THR A 51 -7.19 4.94 -9.46
N LEU A 52 -7.43 4.54 -8.21
CA LEU A 52 -8.24 5.33 -7.30
C LEU A 52 -7.40 6.37 -6.58
N ALA A 53 -6.22 5.99 -6.16
CA ALA A 53 -5.38 6.86 -5.36
C ALA A 53 -3.94 6.39 -5.43
N TRP A 54 -3.03 7.34 -5.31
CA TRP A 54 -1.60 7.07 -5.23
C TRP A 54 -1.10 7.87 -4.04
N ILE A 55 -0.74 7.18 -2.96
CA ILE A 55 -0.39 7.87 -1.72
C ILE A 55 0.87 7.25 -1.12
N THR A 56 1.51 8.00 -0.25
CA THR A 56 2.70 7.54 0.46
C THR A 56 2.30 7.15 1.88
N LEU A 57 2.65 5.93 2.28
CA LEU A 57 2.32 5.42 3.59
C LEU A 57 3.55 4.88 4.28
N THR A 58 3.55 4.94 5.61
CA THR A 58 4.58 4.27 6.39
C THR A 58 4.20 2.80 6.56
N PRO A 59 5.16 1.94 6.86
CA PRO A 59 4.88 0.49 6.88
C PRO A 59 3.93 0.05 7.98
N ASP A 60 3.64 0.89 8.96
CA ASP A 60 2.69 0.51 9.99
C ASP A 60 1.24 0.65 9.53
N CYS A 61 1.00 1.21 8.36
CA CYS A 61 -0.37 1.41 7.85
C CYS A 61 -0.89 0.23 7.05
N PHE A 62 -0.04 -0.69 6.68
CA PHE A 62 -0.43 -1.78 5.80
C PHE A 62 0.37 -3.03 6.09
N SER A 63 -0.06 -4.14 5.51
CA SER A 63 0.67 -5.39 5.58
C SER A 63 0.74 -6.01 4.20
N LYS A 64 1.76 -6.82 4.01
CA LYS A 64 1.93 -7.52 2.75
C LYS A 64 0.94 -8.66 2.65
N VAL A 65 0.35 -8.81 1.47
CA VAL A 65 -0.52 -9.93 1.21
C VAL A 65 0.36 -11.16 1.00
N ASP A 66 0.00 -12.24 1.68
CA ASP A 66 0.77 -13.47 1.60
C ASP A 66 0.06 -14.42 0.65
N PHE A 67 0.68 -14.67 -0.50
CA PHE A 67 0.10 -15.55 -1.51
C PHE A 67 0.57 -16.98 -1.38
N LYS A 68 1.21 -17.31 -0.29
CA LYS A 68 1.72 -18.64 -0.11
C LYS A 68 0.61 -19.66 -0.15
N LYS A 69 0.88 -20.79 -0.74
CA LYS A 69 -0.11 -21.83 -0.83
C LYS A 69 -0.06 -22.79 0.30
#